data_4cd8ec96fd28edf71084d64e8f0cc2cd
#
_entry.id   4cd8ec96fd28edf71084d64e8f0cc2cd
#
_cell.length_a   1.000
_cell.length_b   1.000
_cell.length_c   1.000
_cell.angle_alpha   90.00
_cell.angle_beta   90.00
_cell.angle_gamma   90.00
#
_symmetry.space_group_name_H-M   'P 1'
#
loop_
_entity.id
_entity.type
_entity.pdbx_description
1 polymer ?
#
loop_
_entity_poly.entity_id
_entity_poly.type
_entity_poly.pdbx_seq_one_letter_code
_entity_poly.pdbx_strand_id
1 'polypeptide(L)'
;KSRVKAMRENYKQMGGKSPLNELTQSLCEKLNAKTKDFKFDFVNLYVPPFANEVLQKYTLSENDEIILFPLYPHHSSTTVTSSLEVLQNEILKQKIKAKIKIVDIFYEDELYNEAIVSHILTKKSELDAKTLIFSAHSLPQSIIDKGDLYEKHVNHHVELLKERLKDHFDEIILAYQSKLGPVKWLEPNTSDILGNLDNKALIYPISFCIDCSETIFELGMEYKHLAKCDYDLITCPNDSDEFIHFILKYLSDFN
;
A
#
# COMPACT_ATOMS: atom_id res chain seq x y z
N LYS A 1 27.49 6.65 -4.89
CA LYS A 1 27.40 8.13 -4.73
C LYS A 1 26.38 8.76 -5.70
N SER A 2 26.22 8.31 -6.95
CA SER A 2 25.25 8.86 -7.91
C SER A 2 23.79 8.56 -7.51
N ARG A 3 23.48 7.34 -7.05
CA ARG A 3 22.14 6.91 -6.63
C ARG A 3 21.61 7.72 -5.43
N VAL A 4 22.45 7.97 -4.41
CA VAL A 4 22.07 8.80 -3.26
C VAL A 4 21.78 10.25 -3.68
N LYS A 5 22.51 10.77 -4.67
CA LYS A 5 22.26 12.13 -5.18
C LYS A 5 20.94 12.18 -5.94
N ALA A 6 20.64 11.19 -6.77
CA ALA A 6 19.36 11.09 -7.48
C ALA A 6 18.18 10.98 -6.50
N MET A 7 18.28 10.09 -5.50
CA MET A 7 17.24 9.97 -4.47
C MET A 7 17.00 11.29 -3.72
N ARG A 8 18.08 12.02 -3.35
CA ARG A 8 17.92 13.34 -2.70
C ARG A 8 17.18 14.34 -3.58
N GLU A 9 17.41 14.31 -4.88
CA GLU A 9 16.73 15.20 -5.81
C GLU A 9 15.25 14.83 -5.94
N ASN A 10 14.94 13.52 -5.99
CA ASN A 10 13.57 13.03 -5.99
C ASN A 10 12.81 13.48 -4.72
N TYR A 11 13.44 13.34 -3.54
CA TYR A 11 12.84 13.83 -2.29
C TYR A 11 12.62 15.35 -2.29
N LYS A 12 13.53 16.15 -2.86
CA LYS A 12 13.31 17.60 -2.98
C LYS A 12 12.07 17.94 -3.80
N GLN A 13 11.84 17.21 -4.90
CA GLN A 13 10.66 17.41 -5.74
C GLN A 13 9.36 17.08 -4.99
N MET A 14 9.39 16.15 -4.03
CA MET A 14 8.27 15.81 -3.16
C MET A 14 8.12 16.73 -1.93
N GLY A 15 8.88 17.83 -1.84
CA GLY A 15 8.85 18.70 -0.66
C GLY A 15 9.82 18.31 0.46
N GLY A 16 10.83 17.44 0.17
CA GLY A 16 11.93 17.09 1.07
C GLY A 16 11.80 15.77 1.80
N LYS A 17 10.62 15.15 1.83
CA LYS A 17 10.35 13.86 2.50
C LYS A 17 9.21 13.08 1.84
N SER A 18 9.15 11.77 2.13
CA SER A 18 7.98 10.95 1.80
C SER A 18 6.80 11.34 2.71
N PRO A 19 5.55 11.37 2.22
CA PRO A 19 4.38 11.64 3.04
C PRO A 19 4.00 10.46 3.97
N LEU A 20 4.63 9.29 3.80
CA LEU A 20 4.27 8.03 4.48
C LEU A 20 4.05 8.20 5.99
N ASN A 21 5.00 8.79 6.70
CA ASN A 21 4.91 8.93 8.16
C ASN A 21 3.78 9.89 8.58
N GLU A 22 3.62 10.99 7.87
CA GLU A 22 2.58 11.99 8.19
C GLU A 22 1.19 11.41 7.96
N LEU A 23 0.99 10.71 6.85
CA LEU A 23 -0.29 10.08 6.53
C LEU A 23 -0.60 8.91 7.47
N THR A 24 0.41 8.08 7.81
CA THR A 24 0.21 6.99 8.77
C THR A 24 -0.06 7.51 10.18
N GLN A 25 0.61 8.58 10.59
CA GLN A 25 0.33 9.25 11.85
C GLN A 25 -1.11 9.79 11.89
N SER A 26 -1.55 10.48 10.83
CA SER A 26 -2.92 10.98 10.69
C SER A 26 -3.94 9.84 10.77
N LEU A 27 -3.69 8.71 10.10
CA LEU A 27 -4.53 7.53 10.18
C LEU A 27 -4.67 7.03 11.63
N CYS A 28 -3.55 6.87 12.34
CA CYS A 28 -3.56 6.44 13.75
C CYS A 28 -4.31 7.43 14.66
N GLU A 29 -4.12 8.74 14.46
CA GLU A 29 -4.81 9.78 15.23
C GLU A 29 -6.32 9.73 15.02
N LYS A 30 -6.77 9.63 13.77
CA LYS A 30 -8.19 9.52 13.42
C LYS A 30 -8.82 8.23 13.97
N LEU A 31 -8.12 7.08 13.86
CA LEU A 31 -8.56 5.82 14.45
C LEU A 31 -8.71 5.94 15.97
N ASN A 32 -7.71 6.50 16.66
CA ASN A 32 -7.75 6.72 18.11
C ASN A 32 -8.85 7.71 18.56
N ALA A 33 -9.25 8.62 17.68
CA ALA A 33 -10.36 9.56 17.96
C ALA A 33 -11.73 8.87 17.85
N LYS A 34 -11.87 7.88 16.96
CA LYS A 34 -13.14 7.20 16.64
C LYS A 34 -13.48 6.04 17.57
N THR A 35 -12.51 5.44 18.27
CA THR A 35 -12.77 4.32 19.19
C THR A 35 -11.96 4.42 20.47
N LYS A 36 -12.46 3.75 21.54
CA LYS A 36 -11.76 3.53 22.82
C LYS A 36 -11.41 2.06 23.03
N ASP A 37 -11.90 1.18 22.18
CA ASP A 37 -11.70 -0.26 22.28
C ASP A 37 -10.28 -0.68 21.86
N PHE A 38 -9.66 0.12 21.01
CA PHE A 38 -8.30 -0.09 20.53
C PHE A 38 -7.43 1.14 20.76
N LYS A 39 -6.13 0.92 20.89
CA LYS A 39 -5.10 1.95 20.84
C LYS A 39 -4.21 1.71 19.62
N PHE A 40 -4.17 2.67 18.71
CA PHE A 40 -3.39 2.58 17.47
C PHE A 40 -2.08 3.33 17.58
N ASP A 41 -1.03 2.71 17.12
CA ASP A 41 0.28 3.30 16.86
C ASP A 41 0.89 2.61 15.65
N PHE A 42 1.99 3.11 15.09
CA PHE A 42 2.61 2.50 13.93
C PHE A 42 4.12 2.37 14.06
N VAL A 43 4.67 1.45 13.31
CA VAL A 43 6.12 1.22 13.20
C VAL A 43 6.51 1.10 11.73
N ASN A 44 7.74 1.47 11.43
CA ASN A 44 8.36 1.25 10.13
C ASN A 44 9.56 0.32 10.23
N LEU A 45 9.93 -0.32 9.12
CA LEU A 45 11.11 -1.18 9.04
C LEU A 45 12.41 -0.41 8.84
N TYR A 46 12.38 0.64 8.03
CA TYR A 46 13.59 1.27 7.48
C TYR A 46 13.80 2.71 7.94
N VAL A 47 12.79 3.33 8.53
CA VAL A 47 12.84 4.69 9.05
C VAL A 47 12.07 4.76 10.38
N PRO A 48 12.38 5.70 11.29
CA PRO A 48 11.58 5.86 12.51
C PRO A 48 10.11 6.19 12.19
N PRO A 49 9.17 5.83 13.12
CA PRO A 49 9.41 5.17 14.41
C PRO A 49 9.67 3.67 14.24
N PHE A 50 10.67 3.15 14.97
CA PHE A 50 11.01 1.73 14.97
C PHE A 50 10.24 0.96 16.06
N ALA A 51 10.11 -0.37 15.88
CA ALA A 51 9.36 -1.23 16.79
C ALA A 51 9.84 -1.12 18.27
N ASN A 52 11.16 -1.02 18.49
CA ASN A 52 11.71 -0.88 19.83
C ASN A 52 11.26 0.42 20.52
N GLU A 53 11.17 1.51 19.78
CA GLU A 53 10.76 2.82 20.32
C GLU A 53 9.26 2.84 20.63
N VAL A 54 8.46 2.25 19.75
CA VAL A 54 6.99 2.27 19.89
C VAL A 54 6.54 1.33 21.01
N LEU A 55 7.04 0.10 21.05
CA LEU A 55 6.65 -0.88 22.05
C LEU A 55 7.00 -0.44 23.50
N GLN A 56 8.08 0.32 23.67
CA GLN A 56 8.47 0.88 24.98
C GLN A 56 7.52 1.93 25.55
N LYS A 57 6.63 2.50 24.72
CA LYS A 57 5.63 3.45 25.21
C LYS A 57 4.51 2.78 26.02
N TYR A 58 4.39 1.46 25.96
CA TYR A 58 3.29 0.68 26.52
C TYR A 58 3.76 -0.23 27.64
N THR A 59 3.00 -0.24 28.74
CA THR A 59 3.15 -1.25 29.79
C THR A 59 2.15 -2.36 29.53
N LEU A 60 2.61 -3.42 28.87
CA LEU A 60 1.78 -4.52 28.42
C LEU A 60 1.94 -5.75 29.34
N SER A 61 0.83 -6.38 29.68
CA SER A 61 0.72 -7.58 30.51
C SER A 61 0.22 -8.78 29.70
N GLU A 62 0.13 -9.94 30.33
CA GLU A 62 -0.45 -11.17 29.75
C GLU A 62 -1.96 -11.08 29.48
N ASN A 63 -2.64 -10.09 30.05
CA ASN A 63 -4.06 -9.81 29.81
C ASN A 63 -4.30 -8.89 28.64
N ASP A 64 -3.26 -8.26 28.13
CA ASP A 64 -3.33 -7.37 26.97
C ASP A 64 -3.17 -8.15 25.66
N GLU A 65 -3.60 -7.53 24.58
CA GLU A 65 -3.53 -8.08 23.24
C GLU A 65 -2.86 -7.08 22.29
N ILE A 66 -1.96 -7.56 21.45
CA ILE A 66 -1.33 -6.79 20.38
C ILE A 66 -1.85 -7.35 19.06
N ILE A 67 -2.50 -6.53 18.27
CA ILE A 67 -2.90 -6.88 16.91
C ILE A 67 -1.90 -6.26 15.94
N LEU A 68 -1.15 -7.10 15.24
CA LEU A 68 -0.24 -6.68 14.18
C LEU A 68 -1.03 -6.58 12.87
N PHE A 69 -1.15 -5.37 12.36
CA PHE A 69 -1.89 -5.06 11.13
C PHE A 69 -0.93 -4.51 10.07
N PRO A 70 -0.30 -5.38 9.24
CA PRO A 70 0.53 -4.91 8.14
C PRO A 70 -0.31 -4.10 7.14
N LEU A 71 0.08 -2.86 6.83
CA LEU A 71 -0.61 -2.04 5.83
C LEU A 71 -0.23 -2.43 4.40
N TYR A 72 -0.23 -3.74 4.15
CA TYR A 72 -0.04 -4.36 2.83
C TYR A 72 -1.26 -5.24 2.55
N PRO A 73 -2.08 -4.92 1.53
CA PRO A 73 -3.29 -5.71 1.27
C PRO A 73 -2.98 -7.14 0.80
N HIS A 74 -1.81 -7.34 0.18
CA HIS A 74 -1.36 -8.61 -0.38
C HIS A 74 -0.18 -9.16 0.40
N HIS A 75 -0.16 -10.48 0.61
CA HIS A 75 0.95 -11.14 1.27
C HIS A 75 2.17 -11.25 0.35
N SER A 76 3.34 -10.88 0.89
CA SER A 76 4.65 -11.21 0.33
C SER A 76 5.65 -11.46 1.44
N SER A 77 6.60 -12.35 1.17
CA SER A 77 7.75 -12.59 2.05
C SER A 77 8.61 -11.34 2.24
N THR A 78 8.63 -10.46 1.24
CA THR A 78 9.42 -9.22 1.25
C THR A 78 8.78 -8.07 2.00
N THR A 79 7.50 -8.16 2.36
CA THR A 79 6.74 -7.13 3.06
C THR A 79 6.09 -7.66 4.32
N VAL A 80 5.00 -8.41 4.23
CA VAL A 80 4.24 -8.90 5.38
C VAL A 80 5.12 -9.76 6.29
N THR A 81 5.73 -10.83 5.74
CA THR A 81 6.57 -11.73 6.55
C THR A 81 7.72 -10.98 7.21
N SER A 82 8.50 -10.20 6.44
CA SER A 82 9.65 -9.46 6.98
C SER A 82 9.25 -8.45 8.05
N SER A 83 8.10 -7.77 7.89
CA SER A 83 7.57 -6.84 8.88
C SER A 83 7.20 -7.54 10.18
N LEU A 84 6.48 -8.65 10.07
CA LEU A 84 6.06 -9.44 11.23
C LEU A 84 7.24 -10.02 11.98
N GLU A 85 8.26 -10.55 11.28
CA GLU A 85 9.48 -11.07 11.89
C GLU A 85 10.21 -10.00 12.73
N VAL A 86 10.33 -8.77 12.21
CA VAL A 86 10.96 -7.67 12.94
C VAL A 86 10.19 -7.33 14.23
N LEU A 87 8.85 -7.20 14.13
CA LEU A 87 8.01 -6.90 15.29
C LEU A 87 8.03 -8.03 16.32
N GLN A 88 7.84 -9.28 15.89
CA GLN A 88 7.83 -10.45 16.78
C GLN A 88 9.18 -10.61 17.50
N ASN A 89 10.29 -10.44 16.80
CA ASN A 89 11.63 -10.47 17.41
C ASN A 89 11.80 -9.37 18.47
N GLU A 90 11.29 -8.17 18.22
CA GLU A 90 11.38 -7.09 19.20
C GLU A 90 10.46 -7.33 20.42
N ILE A 91 9.25 -7.87 20.21
CA ILE A 91 8.33 -8.30 21.30
C ILE A 91 9.02 -9.35 22.20
N LEU A 92 9.66 -10.35 21.61
CA LEU A 92 10.41 -11.37 22.34
C LEU A 92 11.60 -10.77 23.10
N LYS A 93 12.37 -9.91 22.48
CA LYS A 93 13.53 -9.24 23.08
C LYS A 93 13.15 -8.39 24.29
N GLN A 94 12.04 -7.68 24.21
CA GLN A 94 11.48 -6.89 25.32
C GLN A 94 10.72 -7.72 26.35
N LYS A 95 10.58 -9.04 26.14
CA LYS A 95 9.88 -9.99 27.02
C LYS A 95 8.41 -9.59 27.27
N ILE A 96 7.76 -9.00 26.25
CA ILE A 96 6.35 -8.64 26.33
C ILE A 96 5.51 -9.94 26.34
N LYS A 97 4.58 -10.04 27.30
CA LYS A 97 3.76 -11.24 27.53
C LYS A 97 2.35 -11.14 26.93
N ALA A 98 2.01 -10.00 26.32
CA ALA A 98 0.72 -9.80 25.69
C ALA A 98 0.45 -10.87 24.60
N LYS A 99 -0.82 -11.22 24.41
CA LYS A 99 -1.23 -12.09 23.30
C LYS A 99 -1.02 -11.38 21.97
N ILE A 100 -0.52 -12.12 20.98
CA ILE A 100 -0.29 -11.57 19.65
C ILE A 100 -1.32 -12.15 18.69
N LYS A 101 -2.05 -11.29 18.01
CA LYS A 101 -2.88 -11.61 16.85
C LYS A 101 -2.31 -10.94 15.61
N ILE A 102 -2.48 -11.56 14.46
CA ILE A 102 -1.91 -11.09 13.19
C ILE A 102 -3.01 -11.03 12.15
N VAL A 103 -3.16 -9.86 11.53
CA VAL A 103 -3.93 -9.70 10.29
C VAL A 103 -3.01 -10.09 9.15
N ASP A 104 -3.40 -11.07 8.35
CA ASP A 104 -2.58 -11.58 7.23
C ASP A 104 -2.86 -10.78 5.95
N ILE A 105 -4.02 -10.99 5.34
CA ILE A 105 -4.44 -10.33 4.11
C ILE A 105 -5.84 -9.74 4.29
N PHE A 106 -6.15 -8.69 3.55
CA PHE A 106 -7.48 -8.07 3.58
C PHE A 106 -7.97 -7.58 2.21
N TYR A 107 -7.28 -7.91 1.13
CA TYR A 107 -7.65 -7.49 -0.22
C TYR A 107 -9.00 -8.08 -0.68
N GLU A 108 -9.50 -9.13 -0.03
CA GLU A 108 -10.81 -9.72 -0.32
C GLU A 108 -11.95 -9.06 0.47
N ASP A 109 -11.63 -8.21 1.45
CA ASP A 109 -12.63 -7.57 2.29
C ASP A 109 -13.52 -6.62 1.46
N GLU A 110 -14.82 -6.72 1.71
CA GLU A 110 -15.86 -5.98 0.96
C GLU A 110 -15.73 -4.47 1.18
N LEU A 111 -15.58 -4.03 2.44
CA LEU A 111 -15.48 -2.61 2.79
C LEU A 111 -14.18 -1.99 2.26
N TYR A 112 -13.09 -2.76 2.26
CA TYR A 112 -11.84 -2.31 1.65
C TYR A 112 -12.00 -2.09 0.15
N ASN A 113 -12.62 -3.04 -0.54
CA ASN A 113 -12.89 -2.94 -1.97
C ASN A 113 -13.89 -1.83 -2.31
N GLU A 114 -14.92 -1.61 -1.48
CA GLU A 114 -15.84 -0.48 -1.63
C GLU A 114 -15.14 0.86 -1.52
N ALA A 115 -14.22 1.02 -0.56
CA ALA A 115 -13.42 2.23 -0.41
C ALA A 115 -12.59 2.50 -1.68
N ILE A 116 -11.94 1.48 -2.24
CA ILE A 116 -11.15 1.61 -3.48
C ILE A 116 -12.04 2.02 -4.66
N VAL A 117 -13.16 1.33 -4.85
CA VAL A 117 -14.10 1.61 -5.95
C VAL A 117 -14.65 3.03 -5.84
N SER A 118 -15.01 3.48 -4.64
CA SER A 118 -15.48 4.85 -4.38
C SER A 118 -14.44 5.89 -4.79
N HIS A 119 -13.17 5.71 -4.41
CA HIS A 119 -12.06 6.60 -4.79
C HIS A 119 -11.86 6.65 -6.30
N ILE A 120 -11.88 5.49 -6.97
CA ILE A 120 -11.73 5.39 -8.41
C ILE A 120 -12.87 6.10 -9.14
N LEU A 121 -14.11 5.85 -8.76
CA LEU A 121 -15.29 6.43 -9.41
C LEU A 121 -15.41 7.94 -9.15
N THR A 122 -15.04 8.41 -7.97
CA THR A 122 -14.96 9.84 -7.67
C THR A 122 -13.97 10.52 -8.61
N LYS A 123 -12.76 9.97 -8.75
CA LYS A 123 -11.75 10.54 -9.65
C LYS A 123 -12.15 10.43 -11.12
N LYS A 124 -12.81 9.33 -11.52
CA LYS A 124 -13.36 9.13 -12.85
C LYS A 124 -14.37 10.22 -13.23
N SER A 125 -15.19 10.69 -12.29
CA SER A 125 -16.16 11.76 -12.55
C SER A 125 -15.52 13.13 -12.84
N GLU A 126 -14.28 13.32 -12.38
CA GLU A 126 -13.50 14.54 -12.63
C GLU A 126 -12.73 14.51 -13.96
N LEU A 127 -12.42 13.32 -14.48
CA LEU A 127 -11.61 13.10 -15.67
C LEU A 127 -12.29 12.08 -16.60
N ASP A 128 -12.45 12.44 -17.87
CA ASP A 128 -12.94 11.50 -18.90
C ASP A 128 -11.83 10.51 -19.30
N ALA A 129 -11.45 9.63 -18.37
CA ALA A 129 -10.49 8.58 -18.61
C ALA A 129 -11.18 7.32 -19.13
N LYS A 130 -10.60 6.70 -20.16
CA LYS A 130 -11.10 5.47 -20.79
C LYS A 130 -10.43 4.22 -20.23
N THR A 131 -9.21 4.37 -19.76
CA THR A 131 -8.39 3.27 -19.24
C THR A 131 -8.15 3.45 -17.75
N LEU A 132 -8.29 2.35 -16.99
CA LEU A 132 -7.83 2.23 -15.60
C LEU A 132 -6.63 1.30 -15.55
N ILE A 133 -5.54 1.77 -14.94
CA ILE A 133 -4.33 0.97 -14.70
C ILE A 133 -4.22 0.71 -13.20
N PHE A 134 -4.32 -0.55 -12.79
CA PHE A 134 -3.89 -0.97 -11.46
C PHE A 134 -2.37 -1.15 -11.49
N SER A 135 -1.64 -0.27 -10.81
CA SER A 135 -0.18 -0.35 -10.72
C SER A 135 0.22 -1.00 -9.41
N ALA A 136 0.83 -2.17 -9.47
CA ALA A 136 1.36 -2.89 -8.32
C ALA A 136 2.89 -2.74 -8.24
N HIS A 137 3.45 -2.73 -7.03
CA HIS A 137 4.92 -2.78 -6.90
C HIS A 137 5.43 -4.10 -7.47
N SER A 138 6.40 -4.03 -8.38
CA SER A 138 6.98 -5.25 -8.97
C SER A 138 7.83 -6.01 -7.97
N LEU A 139 7.91 -7.33 -8.15
CA LEU A 139 8.86 -8.19 -7.46
C LEU A 139 9.73 -8.93 -8.48
N PRO A 140 10.97 -9.29 -8.11
CA PRO A 140 11.77 -10.19 -8.91
C PRO A 140 11.04 -11.53 -9.15
N GLN A 141 11.02 -12.01 -10.40
CA GLN A 141 10.38 -13.26 -10.76
C GLN A 141 10.87 -14.43 -9.89
N SER A 142 12.15 -14.42 -9.52
CA SER A 142 12.74 -15.45 -8.66
C SER A 142 12.14 -15.55 -7.26
N ILE A 143 11.45 -14.51 -6.77
CA ILE A 143 10.71 -14.55 -5.50
C ILE A 143 9.40 -15.30 -5.70
N ILE A 144 8.69 -15.00 -6.77
CA ILE A 144 7.45 -15.68 -7.16
C ILE A 144 7.71 -17.17 -7.44
N ASP A 145 8.77 -17.48 -8.18
CA ASP A 145 9.18 -18.85 -8.51
C ASP A 145 9.50 -19.70 -7.26
N LYS A 146 9.81 -19.05 -6.13
CA LYS A 146 10.00 -19.70 -4.83
C LYS A 146 8.70 -19.89 -4.03
N GLY A 147 7.56 -19.53 -4.60
CA GLY A 147 6.25 -19.75 -4.02
C GLY A 147 5.67 -18.56 -3.26
N ASP A 148 6.20 -17.35 -3.45
CA ASP A 148 5.58 -16.13 -2.90
C ASP A 148 4.19 -15.92 -3.51
N LEU A 149 3.21 -15.62 -2.68
CA LEU A 149 1.80 -15.53 -3.07
C LEU A 149 1.42 -14.15 -3.64
N TYR A 150 2.32 -13.18 -3.64
CA TYR A 150 2.04 -11.80 -3.98
C TYR A 150 1.37 -11.61 -5.34
N GLU A 151 1.96 -12.18 -6.40
CA GLU A 151 1.40 -12.08 -7.77
C GLU A 151 -0.01 -12.67 -7.85
N LYS A 152 -0.24 -13.83 -7.20
CA LYS A 152 -1.55 -14.46 -7.14
C LYS A 152 -2.58 -13.57 -6.45
N HIS A 153 -2.23 -12.97 -5.30
CA HIS A 153 -3.11 -12.08 -4.55
C HIS A 153 -3.43 -10.80 -5.33
N VAL A 154 -2.42 -10.18 -5.95
CA VAL A 154 -2.62 -8.99 -6.78
C VAL A 154 -3.55 -9.27 -7.95
N ASN A 155 -3.32 -10.38 -8.69
CA ASN A 155 -4.18 -10.77 -9.80
C ASN A 155 -5.62 -10.98 -9.35
N HIS A 156 -5.83 -11.74 -8.26
CA HIS A 156 -7.17 -12.00 -7.73
C HIS A 156 -7.86 -10.71 -7.28
N HIS A 157 -7.16 -9.80 -6.59
CA HIS A 157 -7.70 -8.51 -6.18
C HIS A 157 -8.13 -7.66 -7.39
N VAL A 158 -7.30 -7.62 -8.43
CA VAL A 158 -7.66 -6.91 -9.67
C VAL A 158 -8.89 -7.49 -10.33
N GLU A 159 -9.05 -8.81 -10.37
CA GLU A 159 -10.26 -9.44 -10.92
C GLU A 159 -11.52 -9.08 -10.10
N LEU A 160 -11.44 -9.04 -8.77
CA LEU A 160 -12.56 -8.60 -7.92
C LEU A 160 -12.97 -7.14 -8.22
N LEU A 161 -11.99 -6.26 -8.41
CA LEU A 161 -12.24 -4.85 -8.72
C LEU A 161 -12.71 -4.65 -10.16
N LYS A 162 -12.21 -5.43 -11.12
CA LYS A 162 -12.65 -5.40 -12.51
C LYS A 162 -14.14 -5.67 -12.64
N GLU A 163 -14.67 -6.67 -11.92
CA GLU A 163 -16.10 -6.99 -11.95
C GLU A 163 -16.98 -5.81 -11.51
N ARG A 164 -16.49 -4.97 -10.60
CA ARG A 164 -17.20 -3.79 -10.11
C ARG A 164 -17.05 -2.56 -11.01
N LEU A 165 -16.00 -2.51 -11.82
CA LEU A 165 -15.59 -1.33 -12.59
C LEU A 165 -15.76 -1.49 -14.11
N LYS A 166 -16.07 -2.68 -14.59
CA LYS A 166 -16.14 -3.01 -16.04
C LYS A 166 -17.08 -2.12 -16.86
N ASP A 167 -18.15 -1.61 -16.26
CA ASP A 167 -19.09 -0.73 -16.94
C ASP A 167 -18.66 0.75 -16.95
N HIS A 168 -17.54 1.07 -16.30
CA HIS A 168 -17.04 2.43 -16.15
C HIS A 168 -15.81 2.74 -17.01
N PHE A 169 -15.09 1.72 -17.48
CA PHE A 169 -13.86 1.86 -18.27
C PHE A 169 -13.91 0.97 -19.50
N ASP A 170 -13.36 1.46 -20.60
CA ASP A 170 -13.23 0.69 -21.84
C ASP A 170 -12.14 -0.39 -21.68
N GLU A 171 -11.14 -0.12 -20.84
CA GLU A 171 -10.04 -1.03 -20.58
C GLU A 171 -9.56 -0.93 -19.10
N ILE A 172 -9.28 -2.09 -18.49
CA ILE A 172 -8.72 -2.19 -17.13
C ILE A 172 -7.48 -3.10 -17.18
N ILE A 173 -6.33 -2.53 -16.85
CA ILE A 173 -5.01 -3.16 -17.01
C ILE A 173 -4.38 -3.36 -15.62
N LEU A 174 -3.79 -4.53 -15.37
CA LEU A 174 -2.81 -4.72 -14.30
C LEU A 174 -1.42 -4.51 -14.87
N ALA A 175 -0.62 -3.66 -14.24
CA ALA A 175 0.78 -3.43 -14.57
C ALA A 175 1.62 -3.30 -13.29
N TYR A 176 2.94 -3.39 -13.44
CA TYR A 176 3.88 -3.40 -12.32
C TYR A 176 4.87 -2.25 -12.44
N GLN A 177 5.20 -1.64 -11.29
CA GLN A 177 6.12 -0.50 -11.19
C GLN A 177 7.39 -0.84 -10.42
N SER A 178 8.34 0.09 -10.35
CA SER A 178 9.55 0.03 -9.50
C SER A 178 10.56 -1.04 -9.90
N LYS A 179 10.59 -1.42 -11.19
CA LYS A 179 11.62 -2.31 -11.75
C LYS A 179 13.02 -1.72 -11.57
N LEU A 180 13.94 -2.51 -11.03
CA LEU A 180 15.30 -2.05 -10.73
C LEU A 180 16.37 -3.07 -11.14
N GLY A 181 17.33 -2.63 -11.97
CA GLY A 181 18.47 -3.44 -12.39
C GLY A 181 18.11 -4.56 -13.38
N PRO A 182 19.05 -5.48 -13.69
CA PRO A 182 18.95 -6.39 -14.83
C PRO A 182 18.23 -7.72 -14.54
N VAL A 183 17.65 -7.91 -13.35
CA VAL A 183 16.92 -9.15 -13.03
C VAL A 183 15.56 -9.16 -13.70
N LYS A 184 14.99 -10.33 -13.90
CA LYS A 184 13.62 -10.48 -14.40
C LYS A 184 12.63 -10.09 -13.31
N TRP A 185 11.73 -9.18 -13.63
CA TRP A 185 10.67 -8.66 -12.76
C TRP A 185 9.29 -9.10 -13.27
N LEU A 186 8.27 -8.94 -12.44
CA LEU A 186 6.87 -9.10 -12.87
C LEU A 186 6.54 -8.09 -13.98
N GLU A 187 5.72 -8.50 -14.93
CA GLU A 187 5.32 -7.76 -16.13
C GLU A 187 3.80 -7.79 -16.34
N PRO A 188 3.23 -6.85 -17.14
CA PRO A 188 3.90 -5.77 -17.88
C PRO A 188 4.31 -4.61 -16.97
N ASN A 189 5.29 -3.78 -17.40
CA ASN A 189 5.68 -2.59 -16.65
C ASN A 189 4.68 -1.45 -16.85
N THR A 190 4.35 -0.73 -15.79
CA THR A 190 3.48 0.45 -15.85
C THR A 190 4.03 1.53 -16.78
N SER A 191 5.35 1.77 -16.75
CA SER A 191 5.99 2.73 -17.65
C SER A 191 5.87 2.35 -19.13
N ASP A 192 5.96 1.07 -19.47
CA ASP A 192 5.84 0.59 -20.84
C ASP A 192 4.39 0.72 -21.35
N ILE A 193 3.41 0.44 -20.50
CA ILE A 193 1.99 0.65 -20.80
C ILE A 193 1.73 2.14 -21.09
N LEU A 194 2.16 3.03 -20.20
CA LEU A 194 1.96 4.47 -20.34
C LEU A 194 2.66 5.04 -21.58
N GLY A 195 3.84 4.51 -21.95
CA GLY A 195 4.57 4.92 -23.15
C GLY A 195 3.89 4.53 -24.48
N ASN A 196 2.93 3.59 -24.43
CA ASN A 196 2.21 3.09 -25.61
C ASN A 196 0.70 3.40 -25.61
N LEU A 197 0.16 3.94 -24.51
CA LEU A 197 -1.26 4.22 -24.39
C LEU A 197 -1.63 5.56 -25.05
N ASP A 198 -2.67 5.56 -25.89
CA ASP A 198 -3.17 6.74 -26.59
C ASP A 198 -4.30 7.46 -25.85
N ASN A 199 -5.07 6.74 -25.05
CA ASN A 199 -6.24 7.27 -24.33
C ASN A 199 -5.86 7.78 -22.95
N LYS A 200 -6.64 8.76 -22.44
CA LYS A 200 -6.51 9.21 -21.05
C LYS A 200 -6.72 8.06 -20.08
N ALA A 201 -5.88 8.00 -19.04
CA ALA A 201 -5.90 6.96 -18.06
C ALA A 201 -6.05 7.47 -16.61
N LEU A 202 -6.56 6.61 -15.74
CA LEU A 202 -6.40 6.72 -14.30
C LEU A 202 -5.45 5.62 -13.84
N ILE A 203 -4.59 5.94 -12.87
CA ILE A 203 -3.71 4.95 -12.24
C ILE A 203 -4.11 4.82 -10.76
N TYR A 204 -4.33 3.58 -10.32
CA TYR A 204 -4.53 3.25 -8.91
C TYR A 204 -3.38 2.37 -8.40
N PRO A 205 -2.65 2.78 -7.33
CA PRO A 205 -1.51 2.03 -6.78
C PRO A 205 -1.98 0.88 -5.88
N ILE A 206 -2.41 -0.22 -6.46
CA ILE A 206 -3.19 -1.29 -5.82
C ILE A 206 -2.46 -2.03 -4.68
N SER A 207 -1.14 -2.01 -4.65
CA SER A 207 -0.36 -2.66 -3.58
C SER A 207 -0.05 -1.76 -2.38
N PHE A 208 -0.58 -0.54 -2.36
CA PHE A 208 -0.29 0.46 -1.34
C PHE A 208 -1.57 0.91 -0.62
N CYS A 209 -1.49 0.99 0.71
CA CYS A 209 -2.54 1.60 1.53
C CYS A 209 -2.28 3.07 1.84
N ILE A 210 -1.00 3.45 1.88
CA ILE A 210 -0.55 4.80 2.23
C ILE A 210 0.37 5.32 1.12
N ASP A 211 0.17 6.57 0.71
CA ASP A 211 1.03 7.21 -0.26
C ASP A 211 2.47 7.36 0.25
N CYS A 212 3.40 7.10 -0.63
CA CYS A 212 4.83 7.08 -0.35
C CYS A 212 5.63 7.59 -1.57
N SER A 213 6.95 7.43 -1.54
CA SER A 213 7.80 7.82 -2.66
C SER A 213 7.46 7.11 -3.97
N GLU A 214 7.06 5.86 -3.89
CA GLU A 214 6.71 5.03 -5.04
C GLU A 214 5.38 5.45 -5.70
N THR A 215 4.45 6.00 -4.93
CA THR A 215 3.20 6.53 -5.49
C THR A 215 3.35 7.97 -5.93
N ILE A 216 3.85 8.86 -5.06
CA ILE A 216 3.87 10.31 -5.35
C ILE A 216 4.95 10.68 -6.36
N PHE A 217 6.17 10.15 -6.19
CA PHE A 217 7.25 10.50 -7.10
C PHE A 217 7.24 9.63 -8.36
N GLU A 218 7.31 8.31 -8.23
CA GLU A 218 7.44 7.41 -9.38
C GLU A 218 6.20 7.49 -10.28
N LEU A 219 5.00 7.20 -9.75
CA LEU A 219 3.75 7.27 -10.53
C LEU A 219 3.29 8.70 -10.79
N GLY A 220 3.42 9.60 -9.80
CA GLY A 220 2.86 10.95 -9.91
C GLY A 220 3.73 11.95 -10.68
N MET A 221 5.06 11.75 -10.74
CA MET A 221 6.00 12.68 -11.34
C MET A 221 6.89 12.03 -12.41
N GLU A 222 7.63 10.96 -12.06
CA GLU A 222 8.62 10.36 -12.96
C GLU A 222 7.97 9.80 -14.22
N TYR A 223 6.91 9.00 -14.07
CA TYR A 223 6.22 8.38 -15.20
C TYR A 223 5.45 9.38 -16.07
N LYS A 224 5.15 10.60 -15.58
CA LYS A 224 4.59 11.70 -16.39
C LYS A 224 5.49 12.06 -17.57
N HIS A 225 6.80 11.92 -17.43
CA HIS A 225 7.76 12.19 -18.51
C HIS A 225 7.88 11.04 -19.51
N LEU A 226 7.40 9.84 -19.17
CA LEU A 226 7.46 8.65 -20.03
C LEU A 226 6.13 8.39 -20.74
N ALA A 227 5.05 8.90 -20.19
CA ALA A 227 3.70 8.67 -20.70
C ALA A 227 3.48 9.38 -22.04
N LYS A 228 2.84 8.68 -22.98
CA LYS A 228 2.36 9.22 -24.25
C LYS A 228 1.01 9.91 -24.11
N CYS A 229 0.18 9.43 -23.16
CA CYS A 229 -1.14 10.00 -22.86
C CYS A 229 -1.13 10.81 -21.57
N ASP A 230 -2.15 11.65 -21.40
CA ASP A 230 -2.47 12.25 -20.11
C ASP A 230 -3.02 11.19 -19.16
N TYR A 231 -2.59 11.22 -17.91
CA TYR A 231 -3.19 10.40 -16.87
C TYR A 231 -3.24 11.14 -15.53
N ASP A 232 -4.15 10.72 -14.67
CA ASP A 232 -4.16 11.13 -13.28
C ASP A 232 -3.92 9.94 -12.35
N LEU A 233 -3.19 10.22 -11.26
CA LEU A 233 -2.97 9.28 -10.17
C LEU A 233 -4.11 9.41 -9.16
N ILE A 234 -4.67 8.28 -8.78
CA ILE A 234 -5.61 8.18 -7.67
C ILE A 234 -4.77 7.95 -6.39
N THR A 235 -5.05 8.69 -5.34
CA THR A 235 -4.37 8.52 -4.05
C THR A 235 -4.68 7.17 -3.44
N CYS A 236 -3.73 6.64 -2.66
CA CYS A 236 -4.01 5.52 -1.78
C CYS A 236 -5.15 5.83 -0.80
N PRO A 237 -5.73 4.85 -0.13
CA PRO A 237 -6.76 5.09 0.88
C PRO A 237 -6.32 6.04 2.00
N ASN A 238 -5.04 6.03 2.35
CA ASN A 238 -4.43 6.91 3.36
C ASN A 238 -5.20 6.92 4.69
N ASP A 239 -5.70 8.08 5.06
CA ASP A 239 -6.47 8.32 6.28
C ASP A 239 -7.93 8.73 5.97
N SER A 240 -8.48 8.23 4.84
CA SER A 240 -9.86 8.47 4.43
C SER A 240 -10.86 7.86 5.41
N ASP A 241 -12.06 8.44 5.47
CA ASP A 241 -13.11 7.95 6.36
C ASP A 241 -13.54 6.51 6.01
N GLU A 242 -13.54 6.16 4.72
CA GLU A 242 -13.87 4.82 4.24
C GLU A 242 -12.83 3.79 4.69
N PHE A 243 -11.55 4.10 4.58
CA PHE A 243 -10.47 3.22 5.03
C PHE A 243 -10.46 3.05 6.55
N ILE A 244 -10.71 4.13 7.29
CA ILE A 244 -10.88 4.09 8.74
C ILE A 244 -12.07 3.21 9.13
N HIS A 245 -13.21 3.35 8.43
CA HIS A 245 -14.38 2.53 8.67
C HIS A 245 -14.09 1.04 8.44
N PHE A 246 -13.42 0.71 7.33
CA PHE A 246 -12.95 -0.64 7.06
C PHE A 246 -12.10 -1.19 8.22
N ILE A 247 -11.05 -0.48 8.62
CA ILE A 247 -10.12 -0.95 9.68
C ILE A 247 -10.89 -1.20 10.99
N LEU A 248 -11.73 -0.27 11.43
CA LEU A 248 -12.49 -0.40 12.68
C LEU A 248 -13.46 -1.58 12.63
N LYS A 249 -14.17 -1.76 11.52
CA LYS A 249 -15.10 -2.86 11.33
C LYS A 249 -14.37 -4.20 11.27
N TYR A 250 -13.30 -4.29 10.49
CA TYR A 250 -12.46 -5.47 10.37
C TYR A 250 -11.94 -5.92 11.74
N LEU A 251 -11.39 -4.98 12.53
CA LEU A 251 -10.86 -5.29 13.86
C LEU A 251 -11.95 -5.64 14.88
N SER A 252 -13.16 -5.07 14.77
CA SER A 252 -14.29 -5.43 15.63
C SER A 252 -14.76 -6.87 15.42
N ASP A 253 -14.61 -7.38 14.21
CA ASP A 253 -15.00 -8.75 13.82
C ASP A 253 -13.81 -9.75 13.94
N PHE A 254 -12.62 -9.24 14.20
CA PHE A 254 -11.37 -10.00 14.27
C PHE A 254 -11.19 -10.65 15.66
N ASN A 255 -11.61 -11.88 15.81
CA ASN A 255 -11.58 -12.67 17.06
C ASN A 255 -10.40 -13.63 17.13
#